data_77410d2e27fb4dcefe126cad9139f69f
#
_entry.id   77410d2e27fb4dcefe126cad9139f69f
#
_cell.length_a   1.000
_cell.length_b   1.000
_cell.length_c   1.000
_cell.angle_alpha   90.00
_cell.angle_beta   90.00
_cell.angle_gamma   90.00
#
_symmetry.space_group_name_H-M   'P 1'
#
loop_
_entity.id
_entity.type
_entity.pdbx_description
1 polymer ?
#
loop_
_entity_poly.entity_id
_entity_poly.type
_entity_poly.pdbx_seq_one_letter_code
_entity_poly.pdbx_strand_id
1 'polypeptide(L)'
;GCGKEEPKKAEAPKAPVEEVLVVKIGHAGPLTGGIAHLGKDDENGARLAVEEATARKMKIGGKTVKFELMSEDDQADPKLGPTIAQKFVDAKVAGVAGHLNSGVSIPASAVYNQAGIPMISGSATNPKLTEQGFKTIFRTVGRDDQQGPAVAQYVSSLKAKKVAIADDATAYGEGLANEVEKTLKAAGVQVVAREKTNDKATDFKAILTKMKGKNPDVIFYGGMDATGGPMIKQARELGIKATFAFGDGACTSEMTKLGGPASEGLICSQAGLPTQMASKSFQDAFKAKYGEVKQYAPFFYDAANILIAAMQKADSTDPAKYLPMLASISFDGATGHVEFDAKGDRKDAEMTIFQMKGGNVEPVAIMKAGKTTKVGGDAPPAAAAAPMAAPAAPMAAPAMAPAAPMAKDA
;
A
#
# COMPACT_ATOMS: atom_id res chain seq x y z
N GLY A 1 -63.45 -13.02 53.99
CA GLY A 1 -62.23 -12.25 53.79
C GLY A 1 -62.08 -11.92 52.33
N CYS A 2 -62.42 -10.66 51.94
CA CYS A 2 -62.17 -10.19 50.58
C CYS A 2 -60.66 -9.93 50.40
N GLY A 3 -59.98 -10.78 49.67
CA GLY A 3 -58.59 -10.50 49.22
C GLY A 3 -58.68 -9.44 48.17
N LYS A 4 -58.11 -8.28 48.42
CA LYS A 4 -57.85 -7.30 47.37
C LYS A 4 -56.68 -7.81 46.57
N GLU A 5 -56.88 -8.21 45.28
CA GLU A 5 -55.81 -8.40 44.36
C GLU A 5 -55.16 -7.05 44.11
N GLU A 6 -53.84 -6.98 44.37
CA GLU A 6 -53.06 -5.80 43.98
C GLU A 6 -53.03 -5.74 42.46
N PRO A 7 -53.28 -4.56 41.84
CA PRO A 7 -53.19 -4.42 40.39
C PRO A 7 -51.74 -4.74 39.98
N LYS A 8 -51.57 -5.70 39.06
CA LYS A 8 -50.26 -5.95 38.43
C LYS A 8 -49.80 -4.63 37.85
N LYS A 9 -48.62 -4.17 38.30
CA LYS A 9 -47.94 -3.07 37.63
C LYS A 9 -47.78 -3.43 36.18
N ALA A 10 -48.31 -2.60 35.30
CA ALA A 10 -48.03 -2.73 33.89
C ALA A 10 -46.50 -2.65 33.69
N GLU A 11 -45.93 -3.65 33.06
CA GLU A 11 -44.52 -3.56 32.70
C GLU A 11 -44.30 -2.37 31.77
N ALA A 12 -43.32 -1.50 32.12
CA ALA A 12 -42.94 -0.42 31.22
C ALA A 12 -42.55 -1.00 29.85
N PRO A 13 -42.99 -0.40 28.74
CA PRO A 13 -42.61 -0.88 27.42
C PRO A 13 -41.10 -0.94 27.35
N LYS A 14 -40.54 -2.12 27.00
CA LYS A 14 -39.12 -2.29 26.76
C LYS A 14 -38.77 -1.39 25.59
N ALA A 15 -37.65 -0.64 25.73
CA ALA A 15 -37.10 0.09 24.62
C ALA A 15 -36.84 -0.89 23.44
N PRO A 16 -37.08 -0.49 22.20
CA PRO A 16 -36.80 -1.35 21.06
C PRO A 16 -35.34 -1.81 21.10
N VAL A 17 -35.15 -3.12 20.99
CA VAL A 17 -33.82 -3.67 20.92
C VAL A 17 -33.26 -3.30 19.55
N GLU A 18 -32.11 -2.61 19.53
CA GLU A 18 -31.43 -2.26 18.30
C GLU A 18 -30.88 -3.55 17.65
N GLU A 19 -31.28 -3.80 16.41
CA GLU A 19 -30.69 -4.90 15.66
C GLU A 19 -29.28 -4.53 15.22
N VAL A 20 -28.31 -5.34 15.62
CA VAL A 20 -26.89 -5.18 15.26
C VAL A 20 -26.52 -6.25 14.27
N LEU A 21 -25.99 -5.82 13.14
CA LEU A 21 -25.44 -6.71 12.13
C LEU A 21 -23.91 -6.69 12.27
N VAL A 22 -23.31 -7.84 12.53
CA VAL A 22 -21.86 -7.96 12.56
C VAL A 22 -21.37 -8.26 11.15
N VAL A 23 -20.44 -7.43 10.65
CA VAL A 23 -19.88 -7.57 9.32
C VAL A 23 -18.36 -7.70 9.44
N LYS A 24 -17.82 -8.79 8.91
CA LYS A 24 -16.38 -9.03 8.91
C LYS A 24 -15.72 -8.45 7.68
N ILE A 25 -14.65 -7.72 7.89
CA ILE A 25 -13.73 -7.28 6.84
C ILE A 25 -12.44 -8.08 7.00
N GLY A 26 -12.04 -8.79 5.96
CA GLY A 26 -10.78 -9.53 5.98
C GLY A 26 -9.58 -8.62 5.79
N HIS A 27 -8.50 -8.92 6.47
CA HIS A 27 -7.19 -8.33 6.24
C HIS A 27 -6.14 -9.42 6.26
N ALA A 28 -5.25 -9.41 5.28
CA ALA A 28 -4.13 -10.34 5.24
C ALA A 28 -2.87 -9.62 4.77
N GLY A 29 -1.78 -10.00 5.39
CA GLY A 29 -0.45 -9.50 5.09
C GLY A 29 0.57 -10.28 5.90
N PRO A 30 1.86 -9.98 5.74
CA PRO A 30 2.90 -10.62 6.53
C PRO A 30 2.93 -10.02 7.93
N LEU A 31 2.45 -10.76 8.92
CA LEU A 31 2.45 -10.33 10.32
C LEU A 31 3.62 -10.90 11.10
N THR A 32 4.38 -11.79 10.48
CA THR A 32 5.64 -12.37 10.98
C THR A 32 6.71 -12.29 9.90
N GLY A 33 7.97 -12.47 10.30
CA GLY A 33 9.11 -12.44 9.37
C GLY A 33 9.70 -11.06 9.16
N GLY A 34 10.57 -10.92 8.18
CA GLY A 34 11.39 -9.72 7.97
C GLY A 34 10.63 -8.44 7.64
N ILE A 35 9.42 -8.55 7.10
CA ILE A 35 8.60 -7.38 6.75
C ILE A 35 7.33 -7.29 7.62
N ALA A 36 7.35 -7.91 8.80
CA ALA A 36 6.23 -7.84 9.74
C ALA A 36 5.87 -6.41 10.12
N HIS A 37 6.84 -5.51 10.19
CA HIS A 37 6.61 -4.09 10.48
C HIS A 37 5.70 -3.44 9.44
N LEU A 38 5.78 -3.85 8.17
CA LEU A 38 4.90 -3.37 7.10
C LEU A 38 3.52 -4.01 7.16
N GLY A 39 3.47 -5.32 7.42
CA GLY A 39 2.19 -6.02 7.58
C GLY A 39 1.39 -5.49 8.77
N LYS A 40 2.06 -5.22 9.89
CA LYS A 40 1.42 -4.61 11.07
C LYS A 40 0.91 -3.20 10.79
N ASP A 41 1.69 -2.41 10.05
CA ASP A 41 1.28 -1.06 9.65
C ASP A 41 -0.03 -1.11 8.86
N ASP A 42 -0.12 -2.02 7.91
CA ASP A 42 -1.30 -2.22 7.07
C ASP A 42 -2.50 -2.69 7.89
N GLU A 43 -2.28 -3.67 8.77
CA GLU A 43 -3.31 -4.17 9.68
C GLU A 43 -3.86 -3.03 10.54
N ASN A 44 -2.97 -2.22 11.09
CA ASN A 44 -3.35 -1.09 11.92
C ASN A 44 -4.15 -0.04 11.15
N GLY A 45 -3.78 0.22 9.90
CA GLY A 45 -4.55 1.12 9.04
C GLY A 45 -5.97 0.63 8.79
N ALA A 46 -6.11 -0.64 8.43
CA ALA A 46 -7.41 -1.25 8.22
C ALA A 46 -8.22 -1.31 9.52
N ARG A 47 -7.58 -1.64 10.64
CA ARG A 47 -8.24 -1.72 11.95
C ARG A 47 -8.76 -0.36 12.39
N LEU A 48 -8.00 0.69 12.20
CA LEU A 48 -8.45 2.05 12.53
C LEU A 48 -9.73 2.41 11.77
N ALA A 49 -9.77 2.11 10.47
CA ALA A 49 -10.96 2.34 9.65
C ALA A 49 -12.18 1.57 10.16
N VAL A 50 -12.00 0.30 10.48
CA VAL A 50 -13.07 -0.58 10.97
C VAL A 50 -13.61 -0.10 12.32
N GLU A 51 -12.72 0.28 13.23
CA GLU A 51 -13.10 0.78 14.55
C GLU A 51 -13.82 2.12 14.47
N GLU A 52 -13.32 3.04 13.64
CA GLU A 52 -13.98 4.34 13.43
C GLU A 52 -15.36 4.17 12.80
N ALA A 53 -15.49 3.28 11.83
CA ALA A 53 -16.76 3.00 11.18
C ALA A 53 -17.79 2.43 12.18
N THR A 54 -17.34 1.50 13.02
CA THR A 54 -18.20 0.92 14.07
C THR A 54 -18.65 2.00 15.06
N ALA A 55 -17.75 2.91 15.44
CA ALA A 55 -18.07 3.99 16.36
C ALA A 55 -19.11 4.97 15.79
N ARG A 56 -19.20 5.10 14.47
CA ARG A 56 -20.22 5.95 13.83
C ARG A 56 -21.63 5.37 13.89
N LYS A 57 -21.77 4.10 14.25
CA LYS A 57 -23.08 3.41 14.38
C LYS A 57 -23.97 3.58 13.14
N MET A 58 -23.37 3.40 11.96
CA MET A 58 -24.11 3.54 10.72
C MET A 58 -25.15 2.43 10.55
N LYS A 59 -26.24 2.75 9.90
CA LYS A 59 -27.25 1.77 9.52
C LYS A 59 -27.10 1.39 8.06
N ILE A 60 -27.07 0.09 7.81
CA ILE A 60 -27.05 -0.47 6.46
C ILE A 60 -28.13 -1.54 6.41
N GLY A 61 -29.03 -1.44 5.44
CA GLY A 61 -30.15 -2.36 5.33
C GLY A 61 -31.09 -2.32 6.56
N GLY A 62 -31.18 -1.16 7.21
CA GLY A 62 -32.02 -0.95 8.39
C GLY A 62 -31.44 -1.47 9.70
N LYS A 63 -30.20 -1.98 9.70
CA LYS A 63 -29.54 -2.50 10.90
C LYS A 63 -28.31 -1.68 11.23
N THR A 64 -28.03 -1.48 12.51
CA THR A 64 -26.77 -0.88 12.95
C THR A 64 -25.64 -1.87 12.72
N VAL A 65 -24.58 -1.44 12.02
CA VAL A 65 -23.48 -2.34 11.66
C VAL A 65 -22.34 -2.20 12.66
N LYS A 66 -21.90 -3.36 13.14
CA LYS A 66 -20.63 -3.50 13.86
C LYS A 66 -19.66 -4.19 12.91
N PHE A 67 -18.63 -3.44 12.50
CA PHE A 67 -17.57 -4.03 11.66
C PHE A 67 -16.51 -4.69 12.52
N GLU A 68 -16.04 -5.84 12.10
CA GLU A 68 -14.94 -6.55 12.75
C GLU A 68 -13.86 -6.85 11.72
N LEU A 69 -12.61 -6.64 12.10
CA LEU A 69 -11.48 -7.00 11.26
C LEU A 69 -11.08 -8.45 11.56
N MET A 70 -11.12 -9.31 10.53
CA MET A 70 -10.57 -10.65 10.60
C MET A 70 -9.20 -10.62 9.94
N SER A 71 -8.15 -10.73 10.75
CA SER A 71 -6.77 -10.57 10.29
C SER A 71 -6.03 -11.89 10.25
N GLU A 72 -5.30 -12.15 9.15
CA GLU A 72 -4.55 -13.37 8.96
C GLU A 72 -3.12 -13.06 8.50
N ASP A 73 -2.17 -13.87 8.95
CA ASP A 73 -0.75 -13.77 8.56
C ASP A 73 -0.50 -14.63 7.33
N ASP A 74 -0.18 -14.01 6.20
CA ASP A 74 0.15 -14.75 4.98
C ASP A 74 1.66 -14.99 4.83
N GLN A 75 2.48 -14.52 5.78
CA GLN A 75 3.92 -14.71 5.83
C GLN A 75 4.67 -14.24 4.56
N ALA A 76 4.04 -13.41 3.73
CA ALA A 76 4.55 -13.03 2.40
C ALA A 76 4.80 -14.27 1.51
N ASP A 77 4.12 -15.37 1.79
CA ASP A 77 4.27 -16.63 1.07
C ASP A 77 3.16 -16.76 0.03
N PRO A 78 3.50 -16.82 -1.28
CA PRO A 78 2.50 -16.97 -2.34
C PRO A 78 1.59 -18.17 -2.16
N LYS A 79 2.08 -19.26 -1.57
CA LYS A 79 1.29 -20.47 -1.34
C LYS A 79 0.18 -20.26 -0.32
N LEU A 80 0.36 -19.35 0.62
CA LEU A 80 -0.62 -19.06 1.66
C LEU A 80 -1.72 -18.11 1.17
N GLY A 81 -1.51 -17.40 0.07
CA GLY A 81 -2.52 -16.48 -0.48
C GLY A 81 -3.86 -17.17 -0.72
N PRO A 82 -3.93 -18.18 -1.58
CA PRO A 82 -5.19 -18.89 -1.82
C PRO A 82 -5.77 -19.58 -0.58
N THR A 83 -4.92 -20.10 0.29
CA THR A 83 -5.36 -20.77 1.53
C THR A 83 -6.09 -19.78 2.45
N ILE A 84 -5.52 -18.59 2.65
CA ILE A 84 -6.12 -17.56 3.46
C ILE A 84 -7.37 -17.00 2.80
N ALA A 85 -7.33 -16.82 1.48
CA ALA A 85 -8.50 -16.37 0.73
C ALA A 85 -9.67 -17.33 0.92
N GLN A 86 -9.44 -18.64 0.84
CA GLN A 86 -10.47 -19.63 1.08
C GLN A 86 -11.01 -19.56 2.52
N LYS A 87 -10.14 -19.32 3.49
CA LYS A 87 -10.55 -19.12 4.87
C LYS A 87 -11.50 -17.94 5.03
N PHE A 88 -11.21 -16.83 4.36
CA PHE A 88 -12.09 -15.65 4.36
C PHE A 88 -13.42 -15.93 3.65
N VAL A 89 -13.39 -16.68 2.55
CA VAL A 89 -14.62 -17.11 1.86
C VAL A 89 -15.49 -17.94 2.80
N ASP A 90 -14.90 -18.91 3.48
CA ASP A 90 -15.62 -19.78 4.41
C ASP A 90 -16.17 -19.00 5.62
N ALA A 91 -15.46 -17.98 6.07
CA ALA A 91 -15.88 -17.10 7.15
C ALA A 91 -16.90 -16.05 6.70
N LYS A 92 -17.21 -15.97 5.40
CA LYS A 92 -18.17 -15.04 4.82
C LYS A 92 -17.83 -13.58 5.07
N VAL A 93 -16.54 -13.22 4.95
CA VAL A 93 -16.16 -11.81 5.00
C VAL A 93 -16.86 -11.05 3.88
N ALA A 94 -17.27 -9.81 4.17
CA ALA A 94 -17.98 -8.99 3.21
C ALA A 94 -17.04 -8.35 2.18
N GLY A 95 -15.77 -8.19 2.51
CA GLY A 95 -14.74 -7.64 1.64
C GLY A 95 -13.37 -7.84 2.28
N VAL A 96 -12.32 -7.60 1.53
CA VAL A 96 -10.94 -7.78 1.98
C VAL A 96 -10.11 -6.53 1.70
N ALA A 97 -9.49 -5.99 2.75
CA ALA A 97 -8.42 -4.99 2.64
C ALA A 97 -7.08 -5.74 2.76
N GLY A 98 -6.50 -6.07 1.66
CA GLY A 98 -5.33 -6.94 1.55
C GLY A 98 -5.09 -7.33 0.10
N HIS A 99 -4.10 -8.15 -0.18
CA HIS A 99 -2.93 -8.47 0.62
C HIS A 99 -1.85 -7.40 0.44
N LEU A 100 -0.71 -7.56 1.11
CA LEU A 100 0.38 -6.60 0.93
C LEU A 100 1.16 -6.90 -0.34
N ASN A 101 1.68 -8.11 -0.47
CA ASN A 101 2.62 -8.49 -1.52
C ASN A 101 1.92 -8.85 -2.83
N SER A 102 2.47 -8.44 -4.00
CA SER A 102 1.91 -8.81 -5.30
C SER A 102 1.89 -10.31 -5.50
N GLY A 103 3.00 -10.97 -5.15
CA GLY A 103 3.12 -12.42 -5.32
C GLY A 103 2.15 -13.23 -4.46
N VAL A 104 1.58 -12.63 -3.42
CA VAL A 104 0.54 -13.23 -2.60
C VAL A 104 -0.85 -12.77 -3.06
N SER A 105 -0.99 -11.48 -3.37
CA SER A 105 -2.25 -10.87 -3.81
C SER A 105 -2.76 -11.49 -5.11
N ILE A 106 -1.90 -11.73 -6.08
CA ILE A 106 -2.29 -12.26 -7.38
C ILE A 106 -2.97 -13.64 -7.26
N PRO A 107 -2.33 -14.65 -6.64
CA PRO A 107 -3.01 -15.94 -6.48
C PRO A 107 -4.22 -15.88 -5.54
N ALA A 108 -4.20 -15.06 -4.51
CA ALA A 108 -5.34 -14.87 -3.62
C ALA A 108 -6.54 -14.26 -4.36
N SER A 109 -6.29 -13.32 -5.26
CA SER A 109 -7.33 -12.58 -5.98
C SER A 109 -8.25 -13.50 -6.79
N ALA A 110 -7.73 -14.58 -7.36
CA ALA A 110 -8.53 -15.53 -8.12
C ALA A 110 -9.59 -16.20 -7.24
N VAL A 111 -9.25 -16.52 -5.99
CA VAL A 111 -10.18 -17.13 -5.04
C VAL A 111 -11.27 -16.11 -4.64
N TYR A 112 -10.89 -14.88 -4.34
CA TYR A 112 -11.85 -13.84 -4.01
C TYR A 112 -12.80 -13.55 -5.18
N ASN A 113 -12.25 -13.44 -6.38
CA ASN A 113 -13.06 -13.14 -7.57
C ASN A 113 -14.06 -14.25 -7.85
N GLN A 114 -13.67 -15.51 -7.72
CA GLN A 114 -14.56 -16.66 -7.92
C GLN A 114 -15.71 -16.65 -6.90
N ALA A 115 -15.42 -16.22 -5.67
CA ALA A 115 -16.43 -16.15 -4.61
C ALA A 115 -17.24 -14.83 -4.66
N GLY A 116 -16.89 -13.90 -5.55
CA GLY A 116 -17.57 -12.61 -5.64
C GLY A 116 -17.25 -11.65 -4.51
N ILE A 117 -16.14 -11.85 -3.81
CA ILE A 117 -15.74 -10.99 -2.68
C ILE A 117 -14.81 -9.89 -3.17
N PRO A 118 -15.15 -8.61 -2.98
CA PRO A 118 -14.26 -7.51 -3.32
C PRO A 118 -12.99 -7.51 -2.47
N MET A 119 -11.86 -7.29 -3.15
CA MET A 119 -10.54 -7.15 -2.54
C MET A 119 -9.94 -5.83 -2.97
N ILE A 120 -9.43 -5.07 -2.01
CA ILE A 120 -8.68 -3.84 -2.28
C ILE A 120 -7.32 -3.95 -1.62
N SER A 121 -6.25 -3.97 -2.43
CA SER A 121 -4.89 -3.89 -1.90
C SER A 121 -4.45 -2.44 -1.76
N GLY A 122 -3.80 -2.13 -0.64
CA GLY A 122 -3.20 -0.83 -0.39
C GLY A 122 -1.70 -0.78 -0.72
N SER A 123 -1.16 -1.82 -1.37
CA SER A 123 0.29 -1.93 -1.55
C SER A 123 0.74 -2.74 -2.77
N ALA A 124 -0.08 -3.64 -3.29
CA ALA A 124 0.31 -4.51 -4.41
C ALA A 124 0.39 -3.75 -5.73
N THR A 125 1.58 -3.68 -6.34
CA THR A 125 1.86 -2.82 -7.51
C THR A 125 2.01 -3.56 -8.82
N ASN A 126 2.14 -4.88 -8.80
CA ASN A 126 2.35 -5.60 -10.05
C ASN A 126 1.13 -5.42 -10.96
N PRO A 127 1.33 -5.02 -12.23
CA PRO A 127 0.20 -4.82 -13.16
C PRO A 127 -0.70 -6.03 -13.30
N LYS A 128 -0.15 -7.24 -13.17
CA LYS A 128 -0.90 -8.48 -13.35
C LYS A 128 -2.11 -8.58 -12.43
N LEU A 129 -2.07 -7.99 -11.24
CA LEU A 129 -3.18 -8.06 -10.28
C LEU A 129 -4.51 -7.63 -10.92
N THR A 130 -4.49 -6.57 -11.73
CA THR A 130 -5.68 -6.00 -12.35
C THR A 130 -5.78 -6.28 -13.86
N GLU A 131 -4.87 -7.09 -14.43
CA GLU A 131 -4.91 -7.48 -15.83
C GLU A 131 -5.52 -8.88 -16.05
N GLN A 132 -6.09 -9.47 -15.02
CA GLN A 132 -6.68 -10.81 -15.08
C GLN A 132 -8.13 -10.82 -15.55
N GLY A 133 -8.73 -9.66 -15.78
CA GLY A 133 -10.14 -9.54 -16.17
C GLY A 133 -11.12 -9.73 -15.02
N PHE A 134 -10.67 -9.67 -13.79
CA PHE A 134 -11.51 -9.83 -12.59
C PHE A 134 -12.29 -8.55 -12.29
N LYS A 135 -13.53 -8.70 -11.82
CA LYS A 135 -14.40 -7.57 -11.51
C LYS A 135 -14.36 -7.14 -10.05
N THR A 136 -13.81 -7.97 -9.18
CA THR A 136 -13.84 -7.74 -7.73
C THR A 136 -12.52 -7.21 -7.16
N ILE A 137 -11.51 -6.98 -8.00
CA ILE A 137 -10.15 -6.70 -7.57
C ILE A 137 -9.77 -5.25 -7.84
N PHE A 138 -9.33 -4.56 -6.79
CA PHE A 138 -9.02 -3.12 -6.80
C PHE A 138 -7.71 -2.85 -6.05
N ARG A 139 -7.14 -1.68 -6.25
CA ARG A 139 -6.01 -1.18 -5.46
C ARG A 139 -6.07 0.33 -5.28
N THR A 140 -5.58 0.81 -4.14
CA THR A 140 -5.49 2.24 -3.84
C THR A 140 -4.12 2.84 -4.17
N VAL A 141 -3.23 2.07 -4.75
CA VAL A 141 -1.86 2.43 -5.11
C VAL A 141 -1.66 2.31 -6.61
N GLY A 142 -0.56 2.87 -7.14
CA GLY A 142 -0.24 2.77 -8.58
C GLY A 142 0.34 1.44 -8.97
N ARG A 143 0.76 1.37 -10.22
CA ARG A 143 1.28 0.15 -10.83
C ARG A 143 2.76 0.32 -11.14
N ASP A 144 3.45 -0.81 -11.22
CA ASP A 144 4.89 -0.83 -11.52
C ASP A 144 5.22 -0.44 -12.95
N ASP A 145 4.28 -0.56 -13.88
CA ASP A 145 4.47 -0.06 -15.24
C ASP A 145 4.38 1.46 -15.33
N GLN A 146 4.06 2.13 -14.22
CA GLN A 146 4.22 3.56 -14.01
C GLN A 146 5.37 3.86 -13.05
N GLN A 147 5.52 3.09 -11.98
CA GLN A 147 6.57 3.29 -10.99
C GLN A 147 7.97 3.03 -11.55
N GLY A 148 8.14 1.94 -12.28
CA GLY A 148 9.42 1.60 -12.88
C GLY A 148 9.94 2.69 -13.81
N PRO A 149 9.13 3.16 -14.79
CA PRO A 149 9.51 4.30 -15.61
C PRO A 149 9.82 5.57 -14.83
N ALA A 150 9.07 5.87 -13.76
CA ALA A 150 9.34 7.05 -12.93
C ALA A 150 10.73 6.99 -12.27
N VAL A 151 11.06 5.86 -11.68
CA VAL A 151 12.38 5.64 -11.08
C VAL A 151 13.47 5.73 -12.14
N ALA A 152 13.29 5.07 -13.26
CA ALA A 152 14.26 5.06 -14.35
C ALA A 152 14.49 6.47 -14.92
N GLN A 153 13.43 7.25 -15.10
CA GLN A 153 13.54 8.63 -15.57
C GLN A 153 14.30 9.51 -14.57
N TYR A 154 14.05 9.31 -13.28
CA TYR A 154 14.76 10.06 -12.26
C TYR A 154 16.25 9.70 -12.24
N VAL A 155 16.57 8.41 -12.29
CA VAL A 155 17.97 7.91 -12.38
C VAL A 155 18.66 8.48 -13.63
N SER A 156 17.97 8.48 -14.77
CA SER A 156 18.50 9.04 -16.01
C SER A 156 18.75 10.55 -15.87
N SER A 157 17.89 11.28 -15.16
CA SER A 157 18.06 12.71 -14.91
C SER A 157 19.28 13.04 -14.06
N LEU A 158 19.80 12.09 -13.31
CA LEU A 158 21.03 12.21 -12.54
C LEU A 158 22.27 12.00 -13.41
N LYS A 159 22.11 11.83 -14.72
CA LYS A 159 23.15 11.58 -15.71
C LYS A 159 23.89 10.26 -15.48
N ALA A 160 23.22 9.27 -14.90
CA ALA A 160 23.77 7.93 -14.77
C ALA A 160 23.96 7.33 -16.15
N LYS A 161 25.15 6.75 -16.40
CA LYS A 161 25.50 6.12 -17.68
C LYS A 161 25.41 4.61 -17.62
N LYS A 162 25.76 4.04 -16.47
CA LYS A 162 25.82 2.59 -16.24
C LYS A 162 24.99 2.26 -15.01
N VAL A 163 24.02 1.39 -15.17
CA VAL A 163 23.17 0.93 -14.08
C VAL A 163 23.23 -0.59 -13.98
N ALA A 164 23.50 -1.10 -12.78
CA ALA A 164 23.36 -2.51 -12.48
C ALA A 164 22.01 -2.71 -11.79
N ILE A 165 21.36 -3.82 -12.06
CA ILE A 165 20.02 -4.13 -11.54
C ILE A 165 20.04 -5.48 -10.86
N ALA A 166 19.48 -5.55 -9.65
CA ALA A 166 19.21 -6.79 -8.95
C ALA A 166 17.74 -6.85 -8.53
N ASP A 167 17.21 -8.06 -8.35
CA ASP A 167 15.87 -8.27 -7.83
C ASP A 167 15.83 -9.44 -6.84
N ASP A 168 14.77 -9.51 -6.05
CA ASP A 168 14.62 -10.52 -5.00
C ASP A 168 13.86 -11.78 -5.47
N ALA A 169 13.68 -11.94 -6.78
CA ALA A 169 12.98 -13.07 -7.39
C ALA A 169 11.49 -13.20 -6.98
N THR A 170 10.90 -12.17 -6.36
CA THR A 170 9.45 -12.12 -6.12
C THR A 170 8.74 -11.51 -7.31
N ALA A 171 7.43 -11.72 -7.40
CA ALA A 171 6.62 -11.09 -8.44
C ALA A 171 6.74 -9.56 -8.43
N TYR A 172 6.83 -8.98 -7.24
CA TYR A 172 7.07 -7.55 -7.09
C TYR A 172 8.46 -7.15 -7.56
N GLY A 173 9.48 -7.68 -6.93
CA GLY A 173 10.86 -7.23 -7.16
C GLY A 173 11.33 -7.46 -8.59
N GLU A 174 11.06 -8.63 -9.15
CA GLU A 174 11.38 -8.95 -10.53
C GLU A 174 10.59 -8.09 -11.51
N GLY A 175 9.29 -7.94 -11.27
CA GLY A 175 8.42 -7.15 -12.15
C GLY A 175 8.83 -5.68 -12.20
N LEU A 176 9.11 -5.07 -11.04
CA LEU A 176 9.56 -3.69 -10.98
C LEU A 176 10.93 -3.52 -11.65
N ALA A 177 11.86 -4.43 -11.38
CA ALA A 177 13.20 -4.41 -12.00
C ALA A 177 13.12 -4.52 -13.52
N ASN A 178 12.20 -5.35 -14.05
CA ASN A 178 11.97 -5.45 -15.48
C ASN A 178 11.51 -4.12 -16.09
N GLU A 179 10.61 -3.41 -15.41
CA GLU A 179 10.12 -2.11 -15.89
C GLU A 179 11.21 -1.04 -15.85
N VAL A 180 12.04 -1.04 -14.81
CA VAL A 180 13.19 -0.12 -14.71
C VAL A 180 14.19 -0.40 -15.81
N GLU A 181 14.55 -1.67 -16.03
CA GLU A 181 15.48 -2.07 -17.07
C GLU A 181 15.00 -1.65 -18.45
N LYS A 182 13.76 -1.94 -18.77
CA LYS A 182 13.14 -1.59 -20.05
C LYS A 182 13.20 -0.09 -20.30
N THR A 183 12.86 0.71 -19.32
CA THR A 183 12.83 2.18 -19.44
C THR A 183 14.24 2.76 -19.56
N LEU A 184 15.20 2.25 -18.79
CA LEU A 184 16.59 2.69 -18.86
C LEU A 184 17.18 2.40 -20.25
N LYS A 185 16.96 1.21 -20.79
CA LYS A 185 17.43 0.84 -22.13
C LYS A 185 16.80 1.73 -23.20
N ALA A 186 15.51 2.02 -23.10
CA ALA A 186 14.82 2.90 -24.03
C ALA A 186 15.38 4.33 -23.96
N ALA A 187 15.88 4.77 -22.83
CA ALA A 187 16.49 6.09 -22.64
C ALA A 187 17.99 6.13 -23.02
N GLY A 188 18.56 5.03 -23.49
CA GLY A 188 19.95 4.94 -23.88
C GLY A 188 20.92 4.75 -22.70
N VAL A 189 20.42 4.44 -21.52
CA VAL A 189 21.26 4.14 -20.36
C VAL A 189 21.71 2.69 -20.43
N GLN A 190 23.00 2.45 -20.21
CA GLN A 190 23.58 1.12 -20.28
C GLN A 190 23.23 0.32 -19.01
N VAL A 191 22.54 -0.79 -19.18
CA VAL A 191 22.32 -1.76 -18.09
C VAL A 191 23.45 -2.77 -18.14
N VAL A 192 24.37 -2.67 -17.18
CA VAL A 192 25.63 -3.42 -17.20
C VAL A 192 25.56 -4.77 -16.51
N ALA A 193 24.53 -5.01 -15.68
CA ALA A 193 24.34 -6.27 -14.99
C ALA A 193 22.86 -6.45 -14.63
N ARG A 194 22.43 -7.70 -14.63
CA ARG A 194 21.14 -8.10 -14.08
C ARG A 194 21.35 -9.33 -13.21
N GLU A 195 21.13 -9.18 -11.90
CA GLU A 195 21.37 -10.25 -10.93
C GLU A 195 20.09 -10.57 -10.15
N LYS A 196 20.05 -11.75 -9.55
CA LYS A 196 18.93 -12.18 -8.70
C LYS A 196 19.45 -12.59 -7.34
N THR A 197 18.64 -12.30 -6.34
CA THR A 197 18.76 -12.88 -5.00
C THR A 197 17.39 -13.47 -4.61
N ASN A 198 17.06 -13.55 -3.34
CA ASN A 198 15.73 -13.95 -2.90
C ASN A 198 15.30 -13.09 -1.69
N ASP A 199 14.02 -13.13 -1.36
CA ASP A 199 13.43 -12.26 -0.34
C ASP A 199 13.81 -12.63 1.10
N LYS A 200 14.52 -13.74 1.31
CA LYS A 200 15.01 -14.20 2.61
C LYS A 200 16.54 -14.24 2.71
N ALA A 201 17.21 -13.79 1.68
CA ALA A 201 18.67 -13.77 1.66
C ALA A 201 19.23 -12.82 2.73
N THR A 202 20.37 -13.16 3.26
CA THR A 202 21.09 -12.35 4.25
C THR A 202 22.51 -11.99 3.79
N ASP A 203 23.02 -12.67 2.79
CA ASP A 203 24.35 -12.43 2.21
C ASP A 203 24.22 -12.09 0.72
N PHE A 204 24.70 -10.93 0.34
CA PHE A 204 24.61 -10.41 -1.02
C PHE A 204 25.97 -10.21 -1.66
N LYS A 205 27.04 -10.67 -1.01
CA LYS A 205 28.42 -10.37 -1.44
C LYS A 205 28.73 -10.90 -2.84
N ALA A 206 28.21 -12.07 -3.21
CA ALA A 206 28.49 -12.65 -4.52
C ALA A 206 27.94 -11.79 -5.65
N ILE A 207 26.64 -11.41 -5.58
CA ILE A 207 26.05 -10.57 -6.63
C ILE A 207 26.61 -9.14 -6.59
N LEU A 208 26.89 -8.62 -5.42
CA LEU A 208 27.49 -7.29 -5.26
C LEU A 208 28.89 -7.24 -5.89
N THR A 209 29.69 -8.29 -5.72
CA THR A 209 31.02 -8.38 -6.34
C THR A 209 30.92 -8.39 -7.85
N LYS A 210 29.97 -9.14 -8.42
CA LYS A 210 29.71 -9.14 -9.86
C LYS A 210 29.35 -7.75 -10.37
N MET A 211 28.43 -7.07 -9.66
CA MET A 211 28.00 -5.73 -10.04
C MET A 211 29.13 -4.71 -9.91
N LYS A 212 29.93 -4.81 -8.84
CA LYS A 212 31.11 -3.96 -8.65
C LYS A 212 32.06 -4.04 -9.83
N GLY A 213 32.29 -5.24 -10.37
CA GLY A 213 33.16 -5.46 -11.51
C GLY A 213 32.71 -4.75 -12.78
N LYS A 214 31.48 -4.35 -12.87
CA LYS A 214 30.90 -3.59 -14.00
C LYS A 214 30.96 -2.08 -13.80
N ASN A 215 31.44 -1.62 -12.66
CA ASN A 215 31.58 -0.22 -12.30
C ASN A 215 30.34 0.64 -12.58
N PRO A 216 29.18 0.30 -12.00
CA PRO A 216 27.96 1.06 -12.22
C PRO A 216 27.97 2.39 -11.49
N ASP A 217 27.28 3.39 -12.06
CA ASP A 217 27.00 4.67 -11.40
C ASP A 217 25.85 4.53 -10.39
N VAL A 218 24.88 3.66 -10.72
CA VAL A 218 23.71 3.39 -9.92
C VAL A 218 23.47 1.89 -9.86
N ILE A 219 23.03 1.42 -8.71
CA ILE A 219 22.52 0.05 -8.55
C ILE A 219 21.05 0.18 -8.16
N PHE A 220 20.18 -0.41 -8.98
CA PHE A 220 18.76 -0.53 -8.65
C PHE A 220 18.51 -1.91 -8.05
N TYR A 221 17.77 -1.96 -6.95
CA TYR A 221 17.31 -3.21 -6.36
C TYR A 221 15.79 -3.25 -6.27
N GLY A 222 15.18 -4.24 -6.91
CA GLY A 222 13.76 -4.56 -6.77
C GLY A 222 13.56 -5.54 -5.63
N GLY A 223 13.12 -5.04 -4.49
CA GLY A 223 12.90 -5.84 -3.30
C GLY A 223 12.48 -4.97 -2.11
N MET A 224 12.39 -5.61 -0.95
CA MET A 224 11.91 -4.99 0.27
C MET A 224 13.07 -4.48 1.14
N ASP A 225 12.73 -3.70 2.16
CA ASP A 225 13.72 -3.13 3.09
C ASP A 225 14.49 -4.21 3.87
N ALA A 226 13.85 -5.32 4.21
CA ALA A 226 14.49 -6.40 4.96
C ALA A 226 15.74 -6.97 4.27
N THR A 227 15.77 -6.92 2.93
CA THR A 227 16.94 -7.35 2.16
C THR A 227 17.73 -6.16 1.61
N GLY A 228 17.04 -5.07 1.26
CA GLY A 228 17.67 -3.87 0.71
C GLY A 228 18.62 -3.18 1.70
N GLY A 229 18.25 -3.12 2.98
CA GLY A 229 19.10 -2.54 4.03
C GLY A 229 20.42 -3.26 4.20
N PRO A 230 20.41 -4.58 4.45
CA PRO A 230 21.63 -5.36 4.50
C PRO A 230 22.45 -5.33 3.20
N MET A 231 21.77 -5.29 2.05
CA MET A 231 22.45 -5.22 0.76
C MET A 231 23.28 -3.94 0.62
N ILE A 232 22.69 -2.78 0.91
CA ILE A 232 23.41 -1.51 0.79
C ILE A 232 24.56 -1.43 1.78
N LYS A 233 24.37 -1.96 2.98
CA LYS A 233 25.43 -2.04 3.98
C LYS A 233 26.61 -2.87 3.49
N GLN A 234 26.34 -4.06 2.96
CA GLN A 234 27.37 -4.95 2.42
C GLN A 234 28.05 -4.34 1.19
N ALA A 235 27.29 -3.62 0.37
CA ALA A 235 27.88 -2.92 -0.78
C ALA A 235 28.93 -1.89 -0.35
N ARG A 236 28.64 -1.10 0.69
CA ARG A 236 29.60 -0.11 1.20
C ARG A 236 30.81 -0.78 1.84
N GLU A 237 30.62 -1.90 2.51
CA GLU A 237 31.73 -2.70 3.06
C GLU A 237 32.65 -3.23 1.97
N LEU A 238 32.11 -3.53 0.79
CA LEU A 238 32.88 -3.99 -0.38
C LEU A 238 33.50 -2.82 -1.18
N GLY A 239 33.33 -1.58 -0.71
CA GLY A 239 33.87 -0.41 -1.39
C GLY A 239 33.06 0.05 -2.59
N ILE A 240 31.83 -0.41 -2.76
CA ILE A 240 30.94 0.06 -3.82
C ILE A 240 30.41 1.44 -3.43
N LYS A 241 30.62 2.42 -4.32
CA LYS A 241 30.22 3.81 -4.08
C LYS A 241 29.01 4.22 -4.92
N ALA A 242 28.49 3.33 -5.75
CA ALA A 242 27.33 3.61 -6.59
C ALA A 242 26.14 4.11 -5.77
N THR A 243 25.35 5.01 -6.34
CA THR A 243 24.07 5.41 -5.76
C THR A 243 23.11 4.24 -5.84
N PHE A 244 22.44 3.92 -4.73
CA PHE A 244 21.40 2.89 -4.72
C PHE A 244 20.04 3.51 -4.97
N ALA A 245 19.23 2.83 -5.79
CA ALA A 245 17.86 3.16 -6.07
C ALA A 245 16.97 1.95 -5.80
N PHE A 246 15.80 2.20 -5.21
CA PHE A 246 14.85 1.18 -4.80
C PHE A 246 13.43 1.59 -5.17
N GLY A 247 12.51 0.64 -5.12
CA GLY A 247 11.09 0.90 -5.19
C GLY A 247 10.48 1.19 -3.82
N ASP A 248 9.17 1.09 -3.74
CA ASP A 248 8.39 1.37 -2.53
C ASP A 248 8.68 0.41 -1.37
N GLY A 249 8.97 -0.84 -1.67
CA GLY A 249 9.25 -1.87 -0.66
C GLY A 249 10.47 -1.60 0.21
N ALA A 250 11.36 -0.72 -0.22
CA ALA A 250 12.54 -0.32 0.54
C ALA A 250 12.56 1.19 0.82
N CYS A 251 11.44 1.88 0.62
CA CYS A 251 11.33 3.31 0.85
C CYS A 251 10.80 3.60 2.26
N THR A 252 11.51 3.12 3.26
CA THR A 252 11.09 3.14 4.66
C THR A 252 12.25 3.52 5.57
N SER A 253 11.91 3.97 6.78
CA SER A 253 12.90 4.26 7.82
C SER A 253 13.65 3.01 8.31
N GLU A 254 13.14 1.81 8.01
CA GLU A 254 13.82 0.56 8.34
C GLU A 254 15.17 0.44 7.62
N MET A 255 15.30 1.11 6.47
CA MET A 255 16.57 1.16 5.74
C MET A 255 17.68 1.79 6.57
N THR A 256 17.36 2.81 7.38
CA THR A 256 18.32 3.42 8.30
C THR A 256 18.74 2.46 9.40
N LYS A 257 17.81 1.66 9.92
CA LYS A 257 18.13 0.66 10.96
C LYS A 257 18.98 -0.47 10.43
N LEU A 258 18.64 -0.99 9.26
CA LEU A 258 19.30 -2.17 8.68
C LEU A 258 20.57 -1.82 7.91
N GLY A 259 20.58 -0.68 7.25
CA GLY A 259 21.69 -0.22 6.43
C GLY A 259 22.65 0.71 7.17
N GLY A 260 22.20 1.30 8.26
CA GLY A 260 23.01 2.29 9.00
C GLY A 260 23.40 3.48 8.13
N PRO A 261 24.60 4.03 8.32
CA PRO A 261 25.07 5.16 7.51
C PRO A 261 25.13 4.88 6.00
N ALA A 262 25.22 3.62 5.61
CA ALA A 262 25.22 3.22 4.20
C ALA A 262 23.92 3.61 3.48
N SER A 263 22.82 3.78 4.21
CA SER A 263 21.53 4.16 3.63
C SER A 263 21.45 5.63 3.24
N GLU A 264 22.34 6.48 3.72
CA GLU A 264 22.31 7.90 3.40
C GLU A 264 22.47 8.13 1.90
N GLY A 265 21.61 8.97 1.32
CA GLY A 265 21.65 9.31 -0.10
C GLY A 265 20.96 8.32 -1.02
N LEU A 266 20.43 7.21 -0.51
CA LEU A 266 19.68 6.29 -1.35
C LEU A 266 18.45 6.98 -1.94
N ILE A 267 18.07 6.52 -3.12
CA ILE A 267 16.86 6.97 -3.82
C ILE A 267 15.83 5.86 -3.74
N CYS A 268 14.59 6.20 -3.50
CA CYS A 268 13.50 5.23 -3.52
C CYS A 268 12.20 5.88 -3.99
N SER A 269 11.17 5.10 -4.21
CA SER A 269 9.91 5.60 -4.73
C SER A 269 8.71 5.11 -3.93
N GLN A 270 7.59 5.79 -4.11
CA GLN A 270 6.28 5.32 -3.68
C GLN A 270 5.32 5.45 -4.86
N ALA A 271 4.43 4.50 -5.00
CA ALA A 271 3.39 4.55 -6.01
C ALA A 271 2.16 5.29 -5.47
N GLY A 272 2.37 6.50 -5.02
CA GLY A 272 1.39 7.41 -4.43
C GLY A 272 2.04 8.69 -3.98
N LEU A 273 1.24 9.57 -3.38
CA LEU A 273 1.76 10.73 -2.66
C LEU A 273 2.51 10.27 -1.41
N PRO A 274 3.44 11.09 -0.89
CA PRO A 274 4.13 10.75 0.35
C PRO A 274 3.15 10.46 1.49
N THR A 275 3.45 9.42 2.29
CA THR A 275 2.60 9.07 3.44
C THR A 275 2.52 10.20 4.47
N GLN A 276 3.57 11.00 4.60
CA GLN A 276 3.56 12.17 5.47
C GLN A 276 2.60 13.26 5.01
N MET A 277 2.06 13.15 3.80
CA MET A 277 1.05 14.04 3.25
C MET A 277 -0.37 13.49 3.41
N ALA A 278 -0.55 12.35 4.04
CA ALA A 278 -1.88 11.84 4.37
C ALA A 278 -2.62 12.85 5.26
N SER A 279 -3.95 12.78 5.26
CA SER A 279 -4.77 13.75 5.99
C SER A 279 -4.36 13.82 7.47
N LYS A 280 -4.43 15.04 8.02
CA LYS A 280 -4.04 15.27 9.41
C LYS A 280 -4.87 14.44 10.38
N SER A 281 -6.16 14.31 10.14
CA SER A 281 -7.05 13.53 11.01
C SER A 281 -6.63 12.06 11.06
N PHE A 282 -6.25 11.48 9.93
CA PHE A 282 -5.71 10.11 9.90
C PHE A 282 -4.39 10.02 10.68
N GLN A 283 -3.45 10.93 10.40
CA GLN A 283 -2.14 10.89 11.03
C GLN A 283 -2.25 11.02 12.55
N ASP A 284 -3.07 11.95 13.04
CA ASP A 284 -3.25 12.15 14.48
C ASP A 284 -3.89 10.92 15.14
N ALA A 285 -4.93 10.35 14.53
CA ALA A 285 -5.62 9.17 15.06
C ALA A 285 -4.71 7.94 15.05
N PHE A 286 -3.98 7.73 13.96
CA PHE A 286 -3.07 6.59 13.83
C PHE A 286 -1.92 6.68 14.83
N LYS A 287 -1.30 7.86 14.91
CA LYS A 287 -0.17 8.09 15.83
C LYS A 287 -0.58 7.88 17.29
N ALA A 288 -1.79 8.32 17.66
CA ALA A 288 -2.28 8.18 19.02
C ALA A 288 -2.43 6.71 19.43
N LYS A 289 -2.78 5.82 18.48
CA LYS A 289 -3.00 4.39 18.78
C LYS A 289 -1.80 3.50 18.49
N TYR A 290 -1.06 3.80 17.44
CA TYR A 290 -0.07 2.87 16.89
C TYR A 290 1.32 3.45 16.72
N GLY A 291 1.51 4.75 16.95
CA GLY A 291 2.79 5.41 16.70
C GLY A 291 2.96 5.84 15.26
N GLU A 292 4.20 5.87 14.77
CA GLU A 292 4.50 6.36 13.44
C GLU A 292 4.03 5.42 12.34
N VAL A 293 3.51 5.99 11.26
CA VAL A 293 3.22 5.26 10.02
C VAL A 293 4.53 4.72 9.45
N LYS A 294 4.54 3.45 9.05
CA LYS A 294 5.73 2.84 8.46
C LYS A 294 5.76 3.02 6.94
N GLN A 295 4.65 2.72 6.24
CA GLN A 295 4.59 2.91 4.80
C GLN A 295 3.16 2.96 4.25
N TYR A 296 2.42 1.85 4.30
CA TYR A 296 1.17 1.71 3.55
C TYR A 296 -0.10 1.92 4.37
N ALA A 297 0.01 2.15 5.67
CA ALA A 297 -1.15 2.26 6.56
C ALA A 297 -2.26 3.18 6.01
N PRO A 298 -1.98 4.39 5.51
CA PRO A 298 -3.05 5.25 5.00
C PRO A 298 -3.76 4.67 3.78
N PHE A 299 -3.07 3.89 2.96
CA PHE A 299 -3.65 3.25 1.78
C PHE A 299 -4.55 2.06 2.15
N PHE A 300 -4.22 1.33 3.21
CA PHE A 300 -5.08 0.28 3.76
C PHE A 300 -6.25 0.86 4.55
N TYR A 301 -6.04 1.97 5.22
CA TYR A 301 -7.11 2.72 5.86
C TYR A 301 -8.16 3.14 4.81
N ASP A 302 -7.71 3.70 3.70
CA ASP A 302 -8.61 4.06 2.60
C ASP A 302 -9.27 2.82 1.99
N ALA A 303 -8.53 1.73 1.81
CA ALA A 303 -9.09 0.50 1.25
C ALA A 303 -10.26 -0.01 2.08
N ALA A 304 -10.11 -0.09 3.40
CA ALA A 304 -11.17 -0.53 4.29
C ALA A 304 -12.35 0.46 4.29
N ASN A 305 -12.06 1.76 4.34
CA ASN A 305 -13.09 2.79 4.32
C ASN A 305 -13.86 2.82 3.00
N ILE A 306 -13.20 2.54 1.88
CA ILE A 306 -13.85 2.47 0.57
C ILE A 306 -14.82 1.30 0.51
N LEU A 307 -14.43 0.12 1.03
CA LEU A 307 -15.34 -1.01 1.14
C LEU A 307 -16.59 -0.63 1.93
N ILE A 308 -16.39 -0.02 3.09
CA ILE A 308 -17.48 0.40 3.99
C ILE A 308 -18.35 1.47 3.32
N ALA A 309 -17.75 2.46 2.68
CA ALA A 309 -18.49 3.51 1.98
C ALA A 309 -19.33 2.95 0.82
N ALA A 310 -18.83 1.96 0.10
CA ALA A 310 -19.58 1.30 -0.95
C ALA A 310 -20.79 0.54 -0.40
N MET A 311 -20.62 -0.15 0.73
CA MET A 311 -21.72 -0.84 1.42
C MET A 311 -22.78 0.17 1.87
N GLN A 312 -22.37 1.29 2.43
CA GLN A 312 -23.27 2.35 2.88
C GLN A 312 -24.03 2.94 1.69
N LYS A 313 -23.35 3.18 0.58
CA LYS A 313 -23.95 3.75 -0.62
C LYS A 313 -24.94 2.79 -1.27
N ALA A 314 -24.67 1.50 -1.24
CA ALA A 314 -25.57 0.46 -1.73
C ALA A 314 -26.69 0.11 -0.75
N ASP A 315 -26.59 0.59 0.47
CA ASP A 315 -27.46 0.19 1.59
C ASP A 315 -27.51 -1.35 1.74
N SER A 316 -26.37 -2.00 1.54
CA SER A 316 -26.23 -3.45 1.62
C SER A 316 -24.78 -3.86 1.88
N THR A 317 -24.62 -4.85 2.73
CA THR A 317 -23.32 -5.48 2.98
C THR A 317 -23.07 -6.70 2.10
N ASP A 318 -24.04 -7.03 1.24
CA ASP A 318 -23.92 -8.13 0.27
C ASP A 318 -22.94 -7.71 -0.84
N PRO A 319 -21.84 -8.45 -1.05
CA PRO A 319 -20.87 -8.13 -2.09
C PRO A 319 -21.48 -7.94 -3.48
N ALA A 320 -22.43 -8.77 -3.88
CA ALA A 320 -23.08 -8.65 -5.19
C ALA A 320 -23.81 -7.33 -5.35
N LYS A 321 -24.35 -6.78 -4.26
CA LYS A 321 -25.11 -5.52 -4.29
C LYS A 321 -24.23 -4.29 -4.17
N TYR A 322 -23.16 -4.33 -3.38
CA TYR A 322 -22.33 -3.14 -3.22
C TYR A 322 -21.19 -3.05 -4.26
N LEU A 323 -20.84 -4.12 -4.94
CA LEU A 323 -19.77 -4.12 -5.94
C LEU A 323 -19.95 -3.03 -7.01
N PRO A 324 -21.14 -2.81 -7.60
CA PRO A 324 -21.30 -1.72 -8.55
C PRO A 324 -21.03 -0.33 -7.95
N MET A 325 -21.37 -0.14 -6.68
CA MET A 325 -21.10 1.12 -5.97
C MET A 325 -19.60 1.30 -5.72
N LEU A 326 -18.90 0.21 -5.43
CA LEU A 326 -17.46 0.21 -5.27
C LEU A 326 -16.75 0.55 -6.57
N ALA A 327 -17.14 -0.08 -7.67
CA ALA A 327 -16.53 0.13 -8.98
C ALA A 327 -16.66 1.58 -9.47
N SER A 328 -17.72 2.28 -9.10
CA SER A 328 -18.01 3.65 -9.53
C SER A 328 -17.78 4.68 -8.43
N ILE A 329 -17.12 4.31 -7.33
CA ILE A 329 -16.99 5.20 -6.18
C ILE A 329 -16.16 6.43 -6.50
N SER A 330 -16.55 7.56 -5.90
CA SER A 330 -15.76 8.78 -5.82
C SER A 330 -15.56 9.04 -4.33
N PHE A 331 -14.35 8.87 -3.85
CA PHE A 331 -14.07 8.84 -2.42
C PHE A 331 -12.92 9.78 -2.06
N ASP A 332 -13.13 10.61 -1.05
CA ASP A 332 -12.11 11.51 -0.54
C ASP A 332 -11.50 10.87 0.72
N GLY A 333 -10.34 10.26 0.55
CA GLY A 333 -9.66 9.50 1.59
C GLY A 333 -8.51 10.23 2.24
N ALA A 334 -7.86 9.54 3.17
CA ALA A 334 -6.63 10.01 3.81
C ALA A 334 -5.50 10.21 2.80
N THR A 335 -5.48 9.43 1.71
CA THR A 335 -4.48 9.51 0.66
C THR A 335 -4.91 10.39 -0.52
N GLY A 336 -6.00 11.13 -0.38
CA GLY A 336 -6.54 11.99 -1.43
C GLY A 336 -7.76 11.39 -2.09
N HIS A 337 -8.10 11.92 -3.25
CA HIS A 337 -9.26 11.47 -4.00
C HIS A 337 -9.01 10.13 -4.65
N VAL A 338 -9.94 9.20 -4.51
CA VAL A 338 -9.84 7.84 -5.05
C VAL A 338 -11.04 7.55 -5.95
N GLU A 339 -10.77 7.21 -7.20
CA GLU A 339 -11.70 6.60 -8.14
C GLU A 339 -10.98 5.45 -8.82
N PHE A 340 -11.75 4.46 -9.26
CA PHE A 340 -11.18 3.30 -9.96
C PHE A 340 -11.52 3.32 -11.43
N ASP A 341 -10.58 2.85 -12.26
CA ASP A 341 -10.84 2.62 -13.68
C ASP A 341 -11.54 1.25 -13.88
N ALA A 342 -11.79 0.90 -15.14
CA ALA A 342 -12.51 -0.33 -15.46
C ALA A 342 -11.78 -1.61 -15.01
N LYS A 343 -10.48 -1.54 -14.77
CA LYS A 343 -9.66 -2.67 -14.32
C LYS A 343 -9.57 -2.78 -12.80
N GLY A 344 -9.99 -1.73 -12.09
CA GLY A 344 -9.86 -1.66 -10.64
C GLY A 344 -8.61 -0.91 -10.17
N ASP A 345 -7.89 -0.28 -11.08
CA ASP A 345 -6.74 0.56 -10.73
C ASP A 345 -7.19 1.96 -10.32
N ARG A 346 -6.42 2.58 -9.45
CA ARG A 346 -6.67 3.97 -9.04
C ARG A 346 -6.41 4.92 -10.20
N LYS A 347 -7.38 5.77 -10.53
CA LYS A 347 -7.24 6.80 -11.55
C LYS A 347 -6.28 7.89 -11.08
N ASP A 348 -5.57 8.50 -12.03
CA ASP A 348 -4.70 9.66 -11.80
C ASP A 348 -3.63 9.40 -10.75
N ALA A 349 -3.07 8.22 -10.81
CA ALA A 349 -2.03 7.79 -9.89
C ALA A 349 -0.77 8.66 -10.00
N GLU A 350 -0.22 9.03 -8.85
CA GLU A 350 1.03 9.77 -8.76
C GLU A 350 2.15 8.85 -8.30
N MET A 351 3.38 9.17 -8.69
CA MET A 351 4.60 8.49 -8.23
C MET A 351 5.48 9.51 -7.54
N THR A 352 5.98 9.19 -6.37
CA THR A 352 6.88 10.06 -5.62
C THR A 352 8.27 9.45 -5.57
N ILE A 353 9.28 10.28 -5.82
CA ILE A 353 10.68 9.91 -5.62
C ILE A 353 11.16 10.55 -4.33
N PHE A 354 11.88 9.77 -3.54
CA PHE A 354 12.44 10.18 -2.26
C PHE A 354 13.95 10.03 -2.27
N GLN A 355 14.59 10.77 -1.38
CA GLN A 355 16.00 10.57 -1.06
C GLN A 355 16.16 10.47 0.45
N MET A 356 17.00 9.55 0.91
CA MET A 356 17.34 9.45 2.33
C MET A 356 18.29 10.57 2.71
N LYS A 357 17.85 11.42 3.64
CA LYS A 357 18.63 12.56 4.13
C LYS A 357 18.55 12.61 5.65
N GLY A 358 19.68 12.53 6.32
CA GLY A 358 19.73 12.58 7.78
C GLY A 358 18.93 11.46 8.45
N GLY A 359 18.88 10.28 7.83
CA GLY A 359 18.13 9.14 8.35
C GLY A 359 16.63 9.15 8.03
N ASN A 360 16.15 10.16 7.30
CA ASN A 360 14.73 10.27 6.92
C ASN A 360 14.54 10.20 5.42
N VAL A 361 13.45 9.57 5.01
CA VAL A 361 13.07 9.48 3.60
C VAL A 361 12.32 10.76 3.25
N GLU A 362 12.91 11.61 2.42
CA GLU A 362 12.33 12.89 2.06
C GLU A 362 11.92 12.94 0.59
N PRO A 363 10.70 13.42 0.26
CA PRO A 363 10.28 13.52 -1.13
C PRO A 363 11.10 14.56 -1.87
N VAL A 364 11.53 14.23 -3.08
CA VAL A 364 12.30 15.12 -3.95
C VAL A 364 11.63 15.41 -5.30
N ALA A 365 10.72 14.54 -5.72
CA ALA A 365 9.98 14.75 -6.96
C ALA A 365 8.64 13.99 -6.91
N ILE A 366 7.62 14.58 -7.52
CA ILE A 366 6.33 13.92 -7.73
C ILE A 366 6.07 13.92 -9.23
N MET A 367 5.71 12.75 -9.75
CA MET A 367 5.43 12.53 -11.17
C MET A 367 3.97 12.15 -11.34
N LYS A 368 3.27 12.87 -12.21
CA LYS A 368 1.88 12.60 -12.55
C LYS A 368 1.67 12.85 -14.03
N ALA A 369 1.13 11.85 -14.73
CA ALA A 369 0.80 11.97 -16.17
C ALA A 369 1.98 12.49 -16.99
N GLY A 370 3.19 12.01 -16.74
CA GLY A 370 4.39 12.41 -17.45
C GLY A 370 5.02 13.75 -17.02
N LYS A 371 4.38 14.46 -16.10
CA LYS A 371 4.93 15.71 -15.54
C LYS A 371 5.63 15.45 -14.24
N THR A 372 6.79 16.05 -14.07
CA THR A 372 7.58 15.96 -12.84
C THR A 372 7.57 17.30 -12.13
N THR A 373 7.19 17.30 -10.86
CA THR A 373 7.28 18.45 -9.97
C THR A 373 8.37 18.17 -8.96
N LYS A 374 9.40 19.00 -8.90
CA LYS A 374 10.46 18.88 -7.89
C LYS A 374 9.96 19.37 -6.55
N VAL A 375 10.38 18.71 -5.48
CA VAL A 375 10.01 19.02 -4.12
C VAL A 375 11.27 19.31 -3.33
N GLY A 376 11.28 20.39 -2.57
CA GLY A 376 12.44 20.80 -1.77
C GLY A 376 13.59 21.31 -2.64
N GLY A 377 14.74 21.57 -2.04
CA GLY A 377 15.92 22.02 -2.74
C GLY A 377 15.68 23.33 -3.52
N ASP A 378 16.00 23.31 -4.82
CA ASP A 378 15.91 24.49 -5.68
C ASP A 378 14.53 24.71 -6.30
N ALA A 379 13.55 23.90 -5.94
CA ALA A 379 12.20 24.07 -6.48
C ALA A 379 11.60 25.40 -5.98
N PRO A 380 10.90 26.16 -6.84
CA PRO A 380 10.21 27.37 -6.40
C PRO A 380 9.22 27.00 -5.28
N PRO A 381 9.27 27.66 -4.12
CA PRO A 381 8.42 27.29 -2.99
C PRO A 381 6.93 27.24 -3.30
N ALA A 382 6.46 28.18 -4.08
CA ALA A 382 5.05 28.24 -4.45
C ALA A 382 4.63 27.06 -5.33
N ALA A 383 5.48 26.65 -6.26
CA ALA A 383 5.18 25.55 -7.16
C ALA A 383 5.30 24.19 -6.46
N ALA A 384 6.25 24.10 -5.54
CA ALA A 384 6.47 22.85 -4.82
C ALA A 384 5.49 22.67 -3.67
N ALA A 385 5.22 23.73 -2.94
CA ALA A 385 4.43 23.66 -1.72
C ALA A 385 2.92 23.57 -1.97
N ALA A 386 2.41 24.27 -2.96
CA ALA A 386 0.98 24.37 -3.17
C ALA A 386 0.28 23.02 -3.44
N PRO A 387 0.77 22.15 -4.32
CA PRO A 387 0.16 20.84 -4.48
C PRO A 387 0.40 19.92 -3.31
N MET A 388 1.49 20.13 -2.61
CA MET A 388 1.92 19.24 -1.54
C MET A 388 1.26 19.54 -0.22
N ALA A 389 0.85 20.78 -0.02
CA ALA A 389 0.24 21.19 1.24
C ALA A 389 -1.25 20.87 1.32
N ALA A 390 -1.86 20.61 0.20
CA ALA A 390 -3.29 20.35 0.12
C ALA A 390 -3.81 19.25 1.05
N PRO A 391 -3.01 18.32 1.43
CA PRO A 391 -3.47 17.17 2.15
C PRO A 391 -3.76 17.34 3.60
N ALA A 392 -3.45 18.37 4.19
CA ALA A 392 -3.66 18.54 5.62
C ALA A 392 -5.13 18.57 6.05
N ALA A 393 -6.02 18.31 5.13
CA ALA A 393 -7.43 18.36 5.39
C ALA A 393 -7.89 17.21 6.28
N PRO A 394 -8.98 17.40 7.04
CA PRO A 394 -9.57 16.32 7.79
C PRO A 394 -9.92 15.16 6.89
N MET A 395 -9.96 13.96 7.47
CA MET A 395 -10.23 12.74 6.75
C MET A 395 -11.50 12.78 5.89
N ALA A 396 -12.50 13.52 6.28
CA ALA A 396 -13.72 13.65 5.51
C ALA A 396 -13.65 14.74 4.47
N ALA A 397 -12.54 15.43 4.36
CA ALA A 397 -12.42 16.50 3.42
C ALA A 397 -12.19 15.97 2.01
N PRO A 398 -12.59 16.74 1.07
CA PRO A 398 -12.32 16.41 -0.29
C PRO A 398 -10.87 16.31 -0.58
N ALA A 399 -10.65 15.52 -1.46
CA ALA A 399 -9.42 15.31 -1.89
C ALA A 399 -8.66 16.35 -2.36
N MET A 400 -7.62 16.17 -2.16
CA MET A 400 -6.55 16.53 -2.78
C MET A 400 -6.48 15.98 -4.11
N ALA A 401 -5.57 16.43 -4.86
CA ALA A 401 -5.21 15.81 -6.11
C ALA A 401 -5.11 14.29 -5.91
N PRO A 402 -5.61 13.52 -6.85
CA PRO A 402 -5.59 12.08 -6.70
C PRO A 402 -4.21 11.60 -6.35
N ALA A 403 -4.15 10.89 -5.27
CA ALA A 403 -2.93 10.27 -4.92
C ALA A 403 -2.65 9.13 -5.85
N ALA A 404 -1.41 8.97 -6.14
CA ALA A 404 -1.03 7.86 -6.89
C ALA A 404 -1.05 6.67 -6.03
N PRO A 405 -1.35 5.60 -6.60
CA PRO A 405 -1.38 4.41 -5.97
C PRO A 405 -0.10 3.82 -5.76
N MET A 406 0.11 3.02 -4.90
CA MET A 406 1.19 2.55 -4.58
C MET A 406 1.25 1.22 -4.55
N ALA A 407 1.92 0.57 -4.60
CA ALA A 407 2.06 -0.58 -4.71
C ALA A 407 2.86 -1.39 -4.12
N LYS A 408 2.89 -2.30 -3.78
CA LYS A 408 3.68 -3.02 -3.52
C LYS A 408 3.66 -4.26 -3.36
N ASP A 409 4.22 -4.89 -3.32
CA ASP A 409 4.27 -6.06 -3.43
C ASP A 409 5.34 -6.76 -3.30
N ALA A 410 5.57 -7.48 -2.67
CA ALA A 410 6.77 -8.15 -2.56
C ALA A 410 6.83 -9.48 -3.21
#